data_2c5a2b10daae8dd58b6416966a271c7b
#
_entry.id   2c5a2b10daae8dd58b6416966a271c7b
#
_cell.length_a   1.000
_cell.length_b   1.000
_cell.length_c   1.000
_cell.angle_alpha   90.00
_cell.angle_beta   90.00
_cell.angle_gamma   90.00
#
_symmetry.space_group_name_H-M   'P 1'
#
loop_
_entity.id
_entity.type
_entity.pdbx_description
1 polymer ?
#
loop_
_entity_poly.entity_id
_entity_poly.type
_entity_poly.pdbx_seq_one_letter_code
_entity_poly.pdbx_strand_id
1 'polypeptide(L)'
;DLEMNGVPKDNKEAFESSHMEIIEIGAVALDEDYREIDSFLTYVKPRFNEIIEPRYEEMTGISTAMVKDAPGFEVAFEQFFRWCIDLDKEYEIITWSSNDELQIRHEMKQKKYQMSNEVKQFMNGWKDFQKIMGEMLGLERVLSLEKAIELMGLDFQGRQHDALNDARNTAEIYAVVFDDKRDKEALNRVKEALHPKTEGASLGELFDFSQFVQS
;
A
#
# COMPACT_ATOMS: atom_id res chain seq x y z
N ASP A 1 2.96 -4.96 0.21
CA ASP A 1 1.52 -4.70 0.03
C ASP A 1 0.68 -5.92 0.40
N LEU A 2 -0.61 -5.72 0.73
CA LEU A 2 -1.55 -6.76 1.17
C LEU A 2 -2.88 -6.63 0.42
N GLU A 3 -3.48 -7.80 0.08
CA GLU A 3 -4.88 -7.85 -0.31
C GLU A 3 -5.74 -8.49 0.76
N MET A 4 -6.99 -8.07 0.85
CA MET A 4 -7.86 -8.39 1.98
C MET A 4 -9.27 -8.78 1.56
N ASN A 5 -9.91 -9.66 2.37
CA ASN A 5 -11.33 -10.02 2.30
C ASN A 5 -12.08 -9.53 3.54
N GLY A 6 -13.38 -9.35 3.45
CA GLY A 6 -14.20 -8.88 4.56
C GLY A 6 -14.46 -9.95 5.62
N VAL A 7 -14.41 -9.58 6.89
CA VAL A 7 -14.89 -10.41 8.00
C VAL A 7 -16.41 -10.27 8.12
N PRO A 8 -17.18 -11.37 8.21
CA PRO A 8 -18.64 -11.33 8.32
C PRO A 8 -19.10 -10.63 9.61
N LYS A 9 -20.11 -9.75 9.50
CA LYS A 9 -20.65 -8.97 10.64
C LYS A 9 -21.35 -9.83 11.70
N ASP A 10 -21.79 -11.01 11.35
CA ASP A 10 -22.41 -11.97 12.27
C ASP A 10 -21.37 -12.68 13.15
N ASN A 11 -20.12 -12.75 12.74
CA ASN A 11 -18.99 -13.12 13.59
C ASN A 11 -18.51 -11.92 14.41
N LYS A 12 -19.30 -11.54 15.43
CA LYS A 12 -19.08 -10.30 16.21
C LYS A 12 -17.68 -10.22 16.81
N GLU A 13 -17.16 -11.29 17.41
CA GLU A 13 -15.84 -11.29 18.06
C GLU A 13 -14.71 -10.98 17.05
N ALA A 14 -14.75 -11.63 15.88
CA ALA A 14 -13.79 -11.41 14.83
C ALA A 14 -13.94 -10.00 14.24
N PHE A 15 -15.17 -9.58 13.95
CA PHE A 15 -15.48 -8.28 13.34
C PHE A 15 -15.11 -7.10 14.24
N GLU A 16 -15.26 -7.19 15.57
CA GLU A 16 -14.84 -6.16 16.53
C GLU A 16 -13.30 -6.03 16.59
N SER A 17 -12.58 -7.09 16.31
CA SER A 17 -11.10 -7.07 16.31
C SER A 17 -10.52 -6.53 15.01
N SER A 18 -11.06 -6.97 13.86
CA SER A 18 -10.73 -6.46 12.52
C SER A 18 -11.91 -6.70 11.58
N HIS A 19 -12.17 -5.73 10.69
CA HIS A 19 -13.20 -5.87 9.66
C HIS A 19 -12.70 -6.60 8.42
N MET A 20 -11.40 -6.88 8.35
CA MET A 20 -10.73 -7.47 7.19
C MET A 20 -9.81 -8.61 7.61
N GLU A 21 -9.59 -9.55 6.70
CA GLU A 21 -8.57 -10.61 6.78
C GLU A 21 -7.66 -10.55 5.54
N ILE A 22 -6.38 -10.77 5.75
CA ILE A 22 -5.39 -10.86 4.67
C ILE A 22 -5.66 -12.11 3.84
N ILE A 23 -5.64 -11.97 2.52
CA ILE A 23 -5.78 -13.05 1.53
C ILE A 23 -4.58 -13.15 0.59
N GLU A 24 -3.71 -12.13 0.56
CA GLU A 24 -2.46 -12.14 -0.20
C GLU A 24 -1.42 -11.23 0.47
N ILE A 25 -0.17 -11.65 0.44
CA ILE A 25 1.01 -10.87 0.85
C ILE A 25 1.96 -10.81 -0.34
N GLY A 26 2.25 -9.62 -0.84
CA GLY A 26 3.19 -9.37 -1.91
C GLY A 26 4.30 -8.41 -1.47
N ALA A 27 5.54 -8.73 -1.81
CA ALA A 27 6.69 -7.88 -1.50
C ALA A 27 7.78 -8.00 -2.56
N VAL A 28 8.59 -6.96 -2.70
CA VAL A 28 9.80 -6.95 -3.51
C VAL A 28 10.98 -6.49 -2.67
N ALA A 29 12.14 -7.05 -2.92
CA ALA A 29 13.40 -6.60 -2.32
C ALA A 29 14.19 -5.79 -3.35
N LEU A 30 14.66 -4.62 -2.96
CA LEU A 30 15.50 -3.76 -3.77
C LEU A 30 16.94 -3.75 -3.23
N ASP A 31 17.92 -3.66 -4.13
CA ASP A 31 19.31 -3.38 -3.77
C ASP A 31 19.57 -1.88 -3.52
N GLU A 32 20.81 -1.54 -3.23
CA GLU A 32 21.26 -0.14 -3.01
C GLU A 32 21.13 0.75 -4.27
N ASP A 33 21.04 0.15 -5.45
CA ASP A 33 20.77 0.84 -6.72
C ASP A 33 19.27 0.85 -7.07
N TYR A 34 18.37 0.52 -6.13
CA TYR A 34 16.91 0.46 -6.30
C TYR A 34 16.44 -0.53 -7.37
N ARG A 35 17.18 -1.63 -7.60
CA ARG A 35 16.80 -2.69 -8.53
C ARG A 35 16.15 -3.83 -7.76
N GLU A 36 15.07 -4.36 -8.30
CA GLU A 36 14.44 -5.58 -7.77
C GLU A 36 15.43 -6.76 -7.86
N ILE A 37 15.78 -7.34 -6.70
CA ILE A 37 16.69 -8.48 -6.58
C ILE A 37 15.97 -9.75 -6.18
N ASP A 38 14.81 -9.65 -5.56
CA ASP A 38 13.96 -10.78 -5.20
C ASP A 38 12.52 -10.33 -5.00
N SER A 39 11.58 -11.27 -5.00
CA SER A 39 10.18 -11.01 -4.75
C SER A 39 9.53 -12.15 -3.95
N PHE A 40 8.53 -11.79 -3.17
CA PHE A 40 7.72 -12.70 -2.37
C PHE A 40 6.25 -12.54 -2.72
N LEU A 41 5.56 -13.67 -2.88
CA LEU A 41 4.11 -13.70 -3.07
C LEU A 41 3.55 -14.94 -2.39
N THR A 42 2.53 -14.78 -1.56
CA THR A 42 1.77 -15.89 -1.02
C THR A 42 0.30 -15.53 -0.85
N TYR A 43 -0.59 -16.45 -1.21
CA TYR A 43 -1.98 -16.37 -0.79
C TYR A 43 -2.11 -16.78 0.66
N VAL A 44 -3.15 -16.26 1.30
CA VAL A 44 -3.46 -16.57 2.71
C VAL A 44 -4.91 -17.07 2.79
N LYS A 45 -5.10 -18.22 3.41
CA LYS A 45 -6.44 -18.74 3.67
C LYS A 45 -7.09 -17.93 4.80
N PRO A 46 -8.18 -17.19 4.54
CA PRO A 46 -8.90 -16.49 5.59
C PRO A 46 -9.56 -17.47 6.56
N ARG A 47 -9.59 -17.14 7.85
CA ARG A 47 -10.13 -18.00 8.92
C ARG A 47 -11.61 -17.75 9.18
N PHE A 48 -12.04 -16.49 9.10
CA PHE A 48 -13.37 -16.07 9.53
C PHE A 48 -14.35 -15.95 8.36
N ASN A 49 -13.85 -15.75 7.15
CA ASN A 49 -14.65 -15.76 5.93
C ASN A 49 -13.92 -16.55 4.83
N GLU A 50 -14.12 -17.87 4.80
CA GLU A 50 -13.47 -18.73 3.82
C GLU A 50 -13.92 -18.47 2.37
N ILE A 51 -15.02 -17.71 2.20
CA ILE A 51 -15.53 -17.31 0.88
C ILE A 51 -15.09 -15.88 0.61
N ILE A 52 -14.37 -15.67 -0.49
CA ILE A 52 -14.04 -14.31 -0.93
C ILE A 52 -15.32 -13.65 -1.41
N GLU A 53 -15.66 -12.51 -0.81
CA GLU A 53 -16.86 -11.77 -1.20
C GLU A 53 -16.73 -11.23 -2.64
N PRO A 54 -17.80 -11.25 -3.46
CA PRO A 54 -17.72 -10.87 -4.88
C PRO A 54 -17.05 -9.53 -5.14
N ARG A 55 -17.27 -8.54 -4.28
CA ARG A 55 -16.63 -7.21 -4.40
C ARG A 55 -15.10 -7.25 -4.27
N TYR A 56 -14.58 -8.13 -3.41
CA TYR A 56 -13.12 -8.26 -3.23
C TYR A 56 -12.55 -9.14 -4.34
N GLU A 57 -13.27 -10.19 -4.78
CA GLU A 57 -12.87 -10.97 -5.95
C GLU A 57 -12.81 -10.11 -7.22
N GLU A 58 -13.77 -9.22 -7.44
CA GLU A 58 -13.77 -8.27 -8.56
C GLU A 58 -12.59 -7.29 -8.46
N MET A 59 -12.34 -6.77 -7.27
CA MET A 59 -11.26 -5.79 -7.00
C MET A 59 -9.88 -6.43 -7.13
N THR A 60 -9.61 -7.52 -6.43
CA THR A 60 -8.29 -8.15 -6.33
C THR A 60 -8.02 -9.21 -7.41
N GLY A 61 -9.08 -9.81 -7.98
CA GLY A 61 -8.98 -10.98 -8.84
C GLY A 61 -8.76 -12.29 -8.10
N ILE A 62 -8.69 -12.26 -6.77
CA ILE A 62 -8.43 -13.42 -5.93
C ILE A 62 -9.75 -14.13 -5.66
N SER A 63 -9.91 -15.32 -6.19
CA SER A 63 -11.11 -16.13 -5.96
C SER A 63 -10.97 -17.03 -4.72
N THR A 64 -12.11 -17.47 -4.21
CA THR A 64 -12.15 -18.48 -3.13
C THR A 64 -11.33 -19.74 -3.47
N ALA A 65 -11.32 -20.15 -4.74
CA ALA A 65 -10.56 -21.33 -5.17
C ALA A 65 -9.05 -21.15 -5.03
N MET A 66 -8.54 -19.93 -5.18
CA MET A 66 -7.10 -19.63 -5.07
C MET A 66 -6.59 -19.69 -3.63
N VAL A 67 -7.41 -19.27 -2.68
CA VAL A 67 -7.02 -19.20 -1.25
C VAL A 67 -7.39 -20.45 -0.43
N LYS A 68 -8.24 -21.32 -0.97
CA LYS A 68 -8.82 -22.46 -0.23
C LYS A 68 -7.77 -23.41 0.33
N ASP A 69 -6.70 -23.67 -0.42
CA ASP A 69 -5.62 -24.58 -0.04
C ASP A 69 -4.33 -23.82 0.36
N ALA A 70 -4.42 -22.48 0.46
CA ALA A 70 -3.32 -21.64 0.90
C ALA A 70 -3.02 -21.83 2.41
N PRO A 71 -1.82 -21.47 2.87
CA PRO A 71 -1.50 -21.47 4.29
C PRO A 71 -2.38 -20.46 5.04
N GLY A 72 -2.68 -20.74 6.31
CA GLY A 72 -3.29 -19.73 7.19
C GLY A 72 -2.31 -18.60 7.52
N PHE A 73 -2.84 -17.52 8.09
CA PHE A 73 -2.06 -16.31 8.37
C PHE A 73 -0.74 -16.56 9.10
N GLU A 74 -0.75 -17.38 10.14
CA GLU A 74 0.45 -17.63 10.98
C GLU A 74 1.60 -18.21 10.15
N VAL A 75 1.29 -19.14 9.25
CA VAL A 75 2.28 -19.77 8.38
C VAL A 75 2.73 -18.84 7.26
N ALA A 76 1.79 -18.15 6.63
CA ALA A 76 2.07 -17.18 5.56
C ALA A 76 2.93 -16.03 6.07
N PHE A 77 2.60 -15.48 7.25
CA PHE A 77 3.38 -14.43 7.89
C PHE A 77 4.79 -14.90 8.26
N GLU A 78 4.94 -16.12 8.81
CA GLU A 78 6.25 -16.69 9.13
C GLU A 78 7.10 -16.89 7.87
N GLN A 79 6.50 -17.29 6.75
CA GLN A 79 7.20 -17.40 5.46
C GLN A 79 7.68 -16.03 4.97
N PHE A 80 6.83 -15.00 5.05
CA PHE A 80 7.19 -13.63 4.71
C PHE A 80 8.30 -13.10 5.62
N PHE A 81 8.16 -13.26 6.94
CA PHE A 81 9.18 -12.85 7.91
C PHE A 81 10.52 -13.51 7.64
N ARG A 82 10.53 -14.84 7.40
CA ARG A 82 11.76 -15.57 7.04
C ARG A 82 12.37 -15.07 5.75
N TRP A 83 11.57 -14.87 4.72
CA TRP A 83 12.04 -14.30 3.47
C TRP A 83 12.74 -12.94 3.71
N CYS A 84 12.18 -12.06 4.52
CA CYS A 84 12.81 -10.78 4.83
C CYS A 84 14.15 -10.94 5.56
N ILE A 85 14.25 -11.83 6.57
CA ILE A 85 15.49 -11.99 7.32
C ILE A 85 16.59 -12.78 6.56
N ASP A 86 16.20 -13.62 5.62
CA ASP A 86 17.12 -14.41 4.79
C ASP A 86 17.78 -13.57 3.68
N LEU A 87 17.37 -12.33 3.47
CA LEU A 87 18.04 -11.38 2.57
C LEU A 87 19.46 -11.01 3.02
N ASP A 88 19.88 -11.47 4.22
CA ASP A 88 21.25 -11.35 4.79
C ASP A 88 21.87 -9.95 4.76
N LYS A 89 21.02 -8.91 4.92
CA LYS A 89 21.41 -7.49 4.92
C LYS A 89 20.60 -6.71 5.94
N GLU A 90 21.12 -5.56 6.35
CA GLU A 90 20.27 -4.54 6.97
C GLU A 90 19.23 -4.08 5.94
N TYR A 91 17.96 -4.17 6.27
CA TYR A 91 16.85 -3.79 5.41
C TYR A 91 15.86 -2.90 6.14
N GLU A 92 15.14 -2.13 5.38
CA GLU A 92 13.98 -1.35 5.82
C GLU A 92 12.73 -1.89 5.14
N ILE A 93 11.64 -1.97 5.88
CA ILE A 93 10.34 -2.36 5.31
C ILE A 93 9.57 -1.10 4.97
N ILE A 94 9.20 -0.98 3.72
CA ILE A 94 8.46 0.14 3.17
C ILE A 94 7.10 -0.37 2.72
N THR A 95 6.02 0.29 3.15
CA THR A 95 4.67 0.09 2.61
C THR A 95 4.18 1.39 2.00
N TRP A 96 3.24 1.31 1.05
CA TRP A 96 2.63 2.52 0.53
C TRP A 96 2.00 3.33 1.66
N SER A 97 1.21 2.69 2.52
CA SER A 97 0.63 3.32 3.70
C SER A 97 0.81 2.46 4.96
N SER A 98 0.53 3.02 6.13
CA SER A 98 0.55 2.28 7.40
C SER A 98 -0.55 1.21 7.53
N ASN A 99 -1.48 1.11 6.58
CA ASN A 99 -2.60 0.17 6.66
C ASN A 99 -2.14 -1.29 6.68
N ASP A 100 -1.09 -1.63 5.93
CA ASP A 100 -0.57 -3.00 5.84
C ASP A 100 0.01 -3.47 7.18
N GLU A 101 0.86 -2.63 7.79
CA GLU A 101 1.42 -2.92 9.12
C GLU A 101 0.31 -3.06 10.16
N LEU A 102 -0.66 -2.15 10.16
CA LEU A 102 -1.79 -2.17 11.08
C LEU A 102 -2.65 -3.43 10.89
N GLN A 103 -2.89 -3.84 9.64
CA GLN A 103 -3.67 -5.05 9.35
C GLN A 103 -2.94 -6.31 9.85
N ILE A 104 -1.63 -6.42 9.64
CA ILE A 104 -0.85 -7.54 10.19
C ILE A 104 -0.95 -7.56 11.73
N ARG A 105 -0.83 -6.43 12.41
CA ARG A 105 -1.01 -6.35 13.87
C ARG A 105 -2.40 -6.75 14.33
N HIS A 106 -3.43 -6.33 13.59
CA HIS A 106 -4.81 -6.74 13.88
C HIS A 106 -4.98 -8.24 13.76
N GLU A 107 -4.46 -8.85 12.70
CA GLU A 107 -4.50 -10.30 12.50
C GLU A 107 -3.73 -11.07 13.57
N MET A 108 -2.54 -10.60 13.93
CA MET A 108 -1.76 -11.18 15.02
C MET A 108 -2.54 -11.20 16.34
N LYS A 109 -3.20 -10.07 16.65
CA LYS A 109 -4.03 -9.97 17.86
C LYS A 109 -5.24 -10.88 17.78
N GLN A 110 -5.99 -10.83 16.67
CA GLN A 110 -7.23 -11.57 16.44
C GLN A 110 -6.98 -13.09 16.48
N LYS A 111 -5.88 -13.52 15.87
CA LYS A 111 -5.50 -14.95 15.77
C LYS A 111 -4.62 -15.41 16.95
N LYS A 112 -4.38 -14.52 17.94
CA LYS A 112 -3.58 -14.79 19.16
C LYS A 112 -2.15 -15.28 18.83
N TYR A 113 -1.56 -14.70 17.78
CA TYR A 113 -0.21 -15.02 17.35
C TYR A 113 0.81 -14.66 18.44
N GLN A 114 1.69 -15.61 18.79
CA GLN A 114 2.71 -15.41 19.82
C GLN A 114 3.97 -14.83 19.19
N MET A 115 4.11 -13.50 19.26
CA MET A 115 5.30 -12.83 18.72
C MET A 115 6.56 -13.15 19.51
N SER A 116 7.60 -13.64 18.84
CA SER A 116 8.97 -13.65 19.36
C SER A 116 9.52 -12.22 19.51
N ASN A 117 10.68 -12.07 20.17
CA ASN A 117 11.33 -10.75 20.26
C ASN A 117 11.80 -10.26 18.89
N GLU A 118 12.22 -11.16 18.01
CA GLU A 118 12.62 -10.85 16.63
C GLU A 118 11.44 -10.33 15.82
N VAL A 119 10.28 -11.00 15.89
CA VAL A 119 9.05 -10.51 15.23
C VAL A 119 8.61 -9.16 15.80
N LYS A 120 8.74 -8.93 17.11
CA LYS A 120 8.42 -7.60 17.68
C LYS A 120 9.33 -6.51 17.13
N GLN A 121 10.64 -6.79 16.99
CA GLN A 121 11.60 -5.87 16.41
C GLN A 121 11.29 -5.62 14.93
N PHE A 122 11.02 -6.67 14.16
CA PHE A 122 10.61 -6.61 12.78
C PHE A 122 9.38 -5.72 12.58
N MET A 123 8.34 -5.89 13.39
CA MET A 123 7.12 -5.10 13.30
C MET A 123 7.28 -3.63 13.70
N ASN A 124 8.37 -3.24 14.35
CA ASN A 124 8.59 -1.84 14.74
C ASN A 124 9.36 -1.03 13.69
N GLY A 125 9.85 -1.65 12.63
CA GLY A 125 10.71 -1.01 11.63
C GLY A 125 9.99 -0.53 10.35
N TRP A 126 8.69 -0.69 10.25
CA TRP A 126 7.94 -0.39 9.03
C TRP A 126 7.78 1.11 8.80
N LYS A 127 7.90 1.55 7.54
CA LYS A 127 7.80 2.95 7.13
C LYS A 127 6.61 3.17 6.22
N ASP A 128 5.80 4.17 6.56
CA ASP A 128 4.70 4.70 5.74
C ASP A 128 5.29 5.64 4.69
N PHE A 129 5.45 5.14 3.47
CA PHE A 129 6.06 5.91 2.39
C PHE A 129 5.13 7.00 1.85
N GLN A 130 3.83 6.77 1.83
CA GLN A 130 2.84 7.76 1.42
C GLN A 130 2.98 9.05 2.25
N LYS A 131 3.15 8.88 3.57
CA LYS A 131 3.36 9.99 4.48
C LYS A 131 4.70 10.67 4.26
N ILE A 132 5.79 9.90 4.16
CA ILE A 132 7.15 10.42 3.92
C ILE A 132 7.16 11.24 2.63
N MET A 133 6.66 10.69 1.53
CA MET A 133 6.57 11.37 0.25
C MET A 133 5.70 12.63 0.33
N GLY A 134 4.56 12.55 1.02
CA GLY A 134 3.67 13.70 1.24
C GLY A 134 4.36 14.85 1.97
N GLU A 135 5.09 14.56 3.04
CA GLU A 135 5.89 15.55 3.79
C GLU A 135 7.02 16.16 2.92
N MET A 136 7.75 15.34 2.16
CA MET A 136 8.80 15.80 1.25
C MET A 136 8.30 16.72 0.15
N LEU A 137 7.10 16.45 -0.37
CA LEU A 137 6.48 17.25 -1.44
C LEU A 137 5.63 18.41 -0.91
N GLY A 138 5.44 18.53 0.41
CA GLY A 138 4.62 19.56 1.05
C GLY A 138 3.13 19.42 0.74
N LEU A 139 2.63 18.18 0.63
CA LEU A 139 1.24 17.90 0.29
C LEU A 139 0.32 18.08 1.51
N GLU A 140 -0.81 18.74 1.33
CA GLU A 140 -1.84 18.86 2.37
C GLU A 140 -2.61 17.55 2.60
N ARG A 141 -2.61 16.67 1.61
CA ARG A 141 -3.29 15.35 1.64
C ARG A 141 -2.40 14.29 1.02
N VAL A 142 -2.47 13.11 1.59
CA VAL A 142 -1.79 11.92 1.03
C VAL A 142 -2.45 11.49 -0.29
N LEU A 143 -1.66 10.89 -1.17
CA LEU A 143 -2.11 10.37 -2.46
C LEU A 143 -2.33 8.86 -2.38
N SER A 144 -3.32 8.31 -3.08
CA SER A 144 -3.35 6.87 -3.35
C SER A 144 -2.17 6.48 -4.25
N LEU A 145 -1.77 5.20 -4.23
CA LEU A 145 -0.71 4.67 -5.09
C LEU A 145 -0.99 4.97 -6.56
N GLU A 146 -2.21 4.64 -7.01
CA GLU A 146 -2.67 4.92 -8.37
C GLU A 146 -2.53 6.40 -8.74
N LYS A 147 -2.99 7.31 -7.84
CA LYS A 147 -2.92 8.75 -8.10
C LYS A 147 -1.49 9.27 -8.13
N ALA A 148 -0.60 8.72 -7.33
CA ALA A 148 0.82 9.08 -7.35
C ALA A 148 1.46 8.65 -8.69
N ILE A 149 1.23 7.42 -9.15
CA ILE A 149 1.68 6.91 -10.46
C ILE A 149 1.17 7.80 -11.59
N GLU A 150 -0.14 8.10 -11.62
CA GLU A 150 -0.77 8.96 -12.62
C GLU A 150 -0.11 10.35 -12.66
N LEU A 151 -0.01 11.03 -11.51
CA LEU A 151 0.54 12.39 -11.43
C LEU A 151 2.03 12.43 -11.77
N MET A 152 2.78 11.38 -11.47
CA MET A 152 4.18 11.24 -11.88
C MET A 152 4.33 10.97 -13.38
N GLY A 153 3.24 10.61 -14.08
CA GLY A 153 3.28 10.21 -15.48
C GLY A 153 4.03 8.89 -15.68
N LEU A 154 3.93 7.99 -14.71
CA LEU A 154 4.45 6.63 -14.77
C LEU A 154 3.35 5.68 -15.27
N ASP A 155 3.77 4.56 -15.87
CA ASP A 155 2.84 3.51 -16.25
C ASP A 155 2.65 2.53 -15.08
N PHE A 156 1.40 2.30 -14.68
CA PHE A 156 1.08 1.32 -13.64
C PHE A 156 1.43 -0.08 -14.14
N GLN A 157 2.29 -0.79 -13.42
CA GLN A 157 2.74 -2.12 -13.78
C GLN A 157 1.74 -3.18 -13.31
N GLY A 158 1.23 -3.98 -14.23
CA GLY A 158 0.33 -5.08 -13.91
C GLY A 158 -1.10 -4.64 -13.58
N ARG A 159 -1.78 -5.43 -12.75
CA ARG A 159 -3.13 -5.17 -12.28
C ARG A 159 -3.07 -4.41 -10.95
N GLN A 160 -3.89 -3.42 -10.79
CA GLN A 160 -4.17 -2.80 -9.48
C GLN A 160 -4.86 -3.82 -8.56
N HIS A 161 -4.63 -3.69 -7.26
CA HIS A 161 -5.12 -4.64 -6.26
C HIS A 161 -4.63 -6.08 -6.50
N ASP A 162 -3.36 -6.20 -6.80
CA ASP A 162 -2.54 -7.40 -6.77
C ASP A 162 -1.32 -7.04 -5.93
N ALA A 163 -1.16 -7.67 -4.77
CA ALA A 163 -0.20 -7.23 -3.77
C ALA A 163 1.25 -7.16 -4.30
N LEU A 164 1.65 -8.07 -5.20
CA LEU A 164 2.99 -8.02 -5.78
C LEU A 164 3.15 -6.88 -6.79
N ASN A 165 2.11 -6.61 -7.60
CA ASN A 165 2.15 -5.49 -8.54
C ASN A 165 2.13 -4.15 -7.79
N ASP A 166 1.32 -4.02 -6.74
CA ASP A 166 1.25 -2.79 -5.93
C ASP A 166 2.55 -2.55 -5.16
N ALA A 167 3.21 -3.62 -4.66
CA ALA A 167 4.57 -3.54 -4.12
C ALA A 167 5.59 -3.05 -5.16
N ARG A 168 5.54 -3.53 -6.43
CA ARG A 168 6.41 -3.06 -7.51
C ARG A 168 6.16 -1.61 -7.88
N ASN A 169 4.91 -1.20 -7.94
CA ASN A 169 4.55 0.19 -8.21
C ASN A 169 5.01 1.13 -7.07
N THR A 170 4.89 0.69 -5.82
CA THR A 170 5.44 1.39 -4.66
C THR A 170 6.97 1.51 -4.75
N ALA A 171 7.65 0.43 -5.12
CA ALA A 171 9.10 0.39 -5.31
C ALA A 171 9.58 1.33 -6.44
N GLU A 172 8.82 1.42 -7.54
CA GLU A 172 9.12 2.35 -8.63
C GLU A 172 9.02 3.80 -8.18
N ILE A 173 7.97 4.19 -7.46
CA ILE A 173 7.86 5.54 -6.89
C ILE A 173 8.99 5.78 -5.88
N TYR A 174 9.29 4.81 -5.04
CA TYR A 174 10.38 4.90 -4.06
C TYR A 174 11.73 5.18 -4.73
N ALA A 175 12.02 4.47 -5.81
CA ALA A 175 13.20 4.69 -6.62
C ALA A 175 13.21 6.09 -7.28
N VAL A 176 12.08 6.57 -7.83
CA VAL A 176 11.98 7.93 -8.38
C VAL A 176 12.26 8.99 -7.32
N VAL A 177 11.81 8.77 -6.08
CA VAL A 177 12.01 9.72 -4.98
C VAL A 177 13.46 9.75 -4.50
N PHE A 178 14.09 8.60 -4.30
CA PHE A 178 15.37 8.50 -3.57
C PHE A 178 16.59 8.23 -4.44
N ASP A 179 16.46 7.68 -5.64
CA ASP A 179 17.59 7.50 -6.55
C ASP A 179 17.92 8.82 -7.26
N ASP A 180 19.03 9.43 -6.88
CA ASP A 180 19.52 10.70 -7.47
C ASP A 180 19.88 10.58 -8.96
N LYS A 181 20.05 9.37 -9.49
CA LYS A 181 20.33 9.12 -10.90
C LYS A 181 19.06 9.19 -11.77
N ARG A 182 17.86 9.13 -11.14
CA ARG A 182 16.58 9.20 -11.83
C ARG A 182 16.12 10.64 -12.07
N ASP A 183 15.35 10.81 -13.14
CA ASP A 183 14.75 12.09 -13.47
C ASP A 183 13.73 12.52 -12.41
N LYS A 184 13.93 13.72 -11.86
CA LYS A 184 13.07 14.31 -10.84
C LYS A 184 11.90 15.12 -11.42
N GLU A 185 11.71 15.18 -12.73
CA GLU A 185 10.56 15.85 -13.35
C GLU A 185 9.23 15.23 -12.92
N ALA A 186 9.21 13.92 -12.65
CA ALA A 186 8.04 13.24 -12.10
C ALA A 186 7.57 13.87 -10.78
N LEU A 187 8.49 14.22 -9.88
CA LEU A 187 8.17 14.90 -8.61
C LEU A 187 7.69 16.33 -8.81
N ASN A 188 8.25 17.02 -9.81
CA ASN A 188 7.79 18.37 -10.16
C ASN A 188 6.37 18.36 -10.71
N ARG A 189 6.01 17.37 -11.56
CA ARG A 189 4.64 17.18 -12.03
C ARG A 189 3.65 17.03 -10.88
N VAL A 190 3.97 16.23 -9.85
CA VAL A 190 3.11 16.10 -8.66
C VAL A 190 2.94 17.44 -7.95
N LYS A 191 4.06 18.17 -7.72
CA LYS A 191 4.01 19.50 -7.07
C LYS A 191 3.17 20.50 -7.86
N GLU A 192 3.36 20.58 -9.17
CA GLU A 192 2.60 21.49 -10.04
C GLU A 192 1.12 21.15 -10.12
N ALA A 193 0.77 19.85 -10.14
CA ALA A 193 -0.62 19.41 -10.16
C ALA A 193 -1.37 19.73 -8.86
N LEU A 194 -0.68 19.69 -7.72
CA LEU A 194 -1.29 19.88 -6.40
C LEU A 194 -1.10 21.28 -5.84
N HIS A 195 -0.10 22.02 -6.31
CA HIS A 195 0.17 23.41 -5.99
C HIS A 195 0.31 24.22 -7.30
N PRO A 196 -0.77 24.36 -8.10
CA PRO A 196 -0.68 25.14 -9.32
C PRO A 196 -0.20 26.55 -8.98
N LYS A 197 0.87 27.00 -9.65
CA LYS A 197 1.31 28.39 -9.53
C LYS A 197 0.13 29.24 -9.98
N THR A 198 -0.51 29.93 -9.06
CA THR A 198 -1.46 30.98 -9.37
C THR A 198 -0.67 32.13 -9.96
N GLU A 199 -0.36 32.08 -11.26
CA GLU A 199 0.09 33.26 -11.99
C GLU A 199 -1.09 34.23 -12.02
N GLY A 200 -1.07 35.15 -11.04
CA GLY A 200 -1.64 36.50 -11.19
C GLY A 200 -3.10 36.67 -11.55
N ALA A 201 -3.93 35.67 -11.65
CA ALA A 201 -5.35 35.86 -11.81
C ALA A 201 -5.98 36.12 -10.44
N SER A 202 -6.35 37.37 -10.16
CA SER A 202 -7.17 37.67 -8.99
C SER A 202 -8.51 36.95 -9.13
N LEU A 203 -9.10 36.51 -8.01
CA LEU A 203 -10.43 35.87 -7.97
C LEU A 203 -11.50 36.70 -8.75
N GLY A 204 -11.29 37.99 -8.93
CA GLY A 204 -12.14 38.90 -9.73
C GLY A 204 -11.99 38.70 -11.24
N GLU A 205 -10.90 38.12 -11.75
CA GLU A 205 -10.73 37.86 -13.19
C GLU A 205 -11.27 36.47 -13.60
N LEU A 206 -11.45 35.57 -12.62
CA LEU A 206 -12.01 34.22 -12.83
C LEU A 206 -13.55 34.20 -12.77
N PHE A 207 -14.17 35.19 -12.14
CA PHE A 207 -15.63 35.25 -12.01
C PHE A 207 -16.11 36.64 -12.42
N ASP A 208 -16.82 36.75 -13.54
CA ASP A 208 -17.58 37.94 -13.94
C ASP A 208 -18.83 38.06 -13.06
N PHE A 209 -18.73 38.83 -11.98
CA PHE A 209 -19.83 39.11 -11.06
C PHE A 209 -20.85 40.11 -11.65
N SER A 210 -20.65 40.64 -12.84
CA SER A 210 -21.55 41.61 -13.46
C SER A 210 -22.95 41.02 -13.73
N GLN A 211 -23.08 39.71 -13.83
CA GLN A 211 -24.34 38.99 -14.03
C GLN A 211 -25.23 38.90 -12.77
N PHE A 212 -24.72 39.26 -11.60
CA PHE A 212 -25.46 39.16 -10.32
C PHE A 212 -25.90 40.50 -9.75
N VAL A 213 -25.70 41.62 -10.51
CA VAL A 213 -26.07 42.97 -10.06
C VAL A 213 -27.25 43.52 -10.90
N GLN A 214 -28.21 42.66 -11.23
CA GLN A 214 -29.51 43.12 -11.79
C GLN A 214 -30.64 42.41 -11.09
N SER A 215 -31.10 43.00 -9.99
CA SER A 215 -32.52 43.07 -9.58
C SER A 215 -32.67 43.91 -8.32
#